data_4fd4457a4d763b370a78f086154eada7
#
_entry.id   4fd4457a4d763b370a78f086154eada7
#
_cell.length_a   1.000
_cell.length_b   1.000
_cell.length_c   1.000
_cell.angle_alpha   90.00
_cell.angle_beta   90.00
_cell.angle_gamma   90.00
#
_symmetry.space_group_name_H-M   'P 1'
#
loop_
_entity.id
_entity.type
_entity.pdbx_description
1 polymer ?
#
loop_
_entity_poly.entity_id
_entity_poly.type
_entity_poly.pdbx_seq_one_letter_code
_entity_poly.pdbx_strand_id
1 'polypeptide(L)'
;MNKEMLTGNGDPDSIGLMKIKKNGLILALCFFGAALCFADDPQMNTSKLDESKSKLTAGTDKINPTYISLVQFTDKGIQNAKQTTQRVAAWAAKVKSMGVTIKQMYWTLGQYDQVCIFQAPDDETAASVLLAADMLGNIRTQTMRAFTASEMDKILAKVP
;
A
#
# COMPACT_ATOMS: atom_id res chain seq x y z
N MET A 1 -35.99 23.67 44.16
CA MET A 1 -35.10 23.56 45.31
C MET A 1 -34.25 22.32 45.01
N ASN A 2 -32.99 22.32 44.74
CA ASN A 2 -31.86 23.16 45.00
C ASN A 2 -30.92 23.23 43.79
N LYS A 3 -30.37 24.39 43.57
CA LYS A 3 -29.16 24.72 42.85
C LYS A 3 -27.97 24.10 43.59
N GLU A 4 -27.00 23.57 42.87
CA GLU A 4 -25.61 23.82 43.21
C GLU A 4 -24.73 23.80 41.93
N MET A 5 -24.10 24.92 41.81
CA MET A 5 -23.13 25.37 40.85
C MET A 5 -21.76 25.04 41.47
N LEU A 6 -20.89 24.35 40.75
CA LEU A 6 -19.45 24.38 41.07
C LEU A 6 -18.62 24.47 39.78
N THR A 7 -18.03 25.62 39.65
CA THR A 7 -16.98 26.02 38.75
C THR A 7 -15.68 25.28 39.11
N GLY A 8 -15.02 24.71 38.12
CA GLY A 8 -13.66 24.18 38.24
C GLY A 8 -12.79 24.66 37.07
N ASN A 9 -12.06 25.74 37.33
CA ASN A 9 -10.95 26.20 36.51
C ASN A 9 -9.84 25.12 36.51
N GLY A 10 -9.40 24.72 35.34
CA GLY A 10 -8.20 23.92 35.15
C GLY A 10 -7.31 24.59 34.11
N ASP A 11 -6.13 24.95 34.54
CA ASP A 11 -5.08 25.74 33.88
C ASP A 11 -4.62 25.22 32.52
N PRO A 12 -4.31 26.11 31.60
CA PRO A 12 -3.72 25.76 30.29
C PRO A 12 -2.19 25.92 30.28
N ASP A 13 -1.42 25.13 31.05
CA ASP A 13 0.04 25.15 30.93
C ASP A 13 0.66 23.83 31.34
N SER A 14 0.79 22.89 30.38
CA SER A 14 1.80 21.85 30.45
C SER A 14 2.30 21.47 29.05
N ILE A 15 3.03 22.42 28.46
CA ILE A 15 3.86 22.12 27.30
C ILE A 15 5.15 21.48 27.84
N GLY A 16 5.24 20.17 27.73
CA GLY A 16 6.44 19.40 28.04
C GLY A 16 7.61 19.78 27.14
N LEU A 17 8.52 20.58 27.68
CA LEU A 17 9.74 21.06 27.05
C LEU A 17 10.73 19.90 26.90
N MET A 18 10.89 19.38 25.71
CA MET A 18 11.89 18.36 25.38
C MET A 18 13.29 19.02 25.34
N LYS A 19 14.13 18.68 26.33
CA LYS A 19 15.51 19.17 26.47
C LYS A 19 16.38 18.72 25.31
N ILE A 20 16.77 19.68 24.46
CA ILE A 20 17.84 19.50 23.48
C ILE A 20 19.18 19.71 24.19
N LYS A 21 19.99 18.67 24.29
CA LYS A 21 21.37 18.76 24.71
C LYS A 21 22.22 19.41 23.62
N LYS A 22 22.73 20.60 23.90
CA LYS A 22 23.80 21.26 23.15
C LYS A 22 25.13 20.65 23.58
N ASN A 23 25.90 20.11 22.66
CA ASN A 23 27.35 19.98 22.83
C ASN A 23 28.02 20.26 21.48
N GLY A 24 28.85 21.25 21.49
CA GLY A 24 30.18 21.28 20.90
C GLY A 24 30.35 22.21 19.70
N LEU A 25 30.65 23.44 20.05
CA LEU A 25 31.23 24.47 19.19
C LEU A 25 32.61 24.01 18.68
N ILE A 26 32.84 23.95 17.36
CA ILE A 26 34.16 24.20 16.77
C ILE A 26 33.98 25.10 15.55
N LEU A 27 34.46 26.31 15.74
CA LEU A 27 34.64 27.37 14.77
C LEU A 27 35.97 27.10 14.05
N ALA A 28 35.96 26.96 12.73
CA ALA A 28 37.15 27.11 11.93
C ALA A 28 36.82 27.87 10.63
N LEU A 29 37.17 29.13 10.64
CA LEU A 29 37.23 30.01 9.49
C LEU A 29 38.45 29.60 8.65
N CYS A 30 38.30 29.34 7.37
CA CYS A 30 39.37 29.57 6.40
C CYS A 30 38.80 30.02 5.07
N PHE A 31 39.32 31.12 4.68
CA PHE A 31 39.08 31.91 3.49
C PHE A 31 39.74 31.31 2.23
N PHE A 32 39.23 31.69 1.07
CA PHE A 32 39.86 31.84 -0.24
C PHE A 32 39.95 30.60 -1.17
N GLY A 33 39.39 30.81 -2.34
CA GLY A 33 39.84 30.11 -3.54
C GLY A 33 38.75 29.89 -4.59
N ALA A 34 38.51 30.87 -5.45
CA ALA A 34 37.75 30.66 -6.66
C ALA A 34 38.54 29.78 -7.63
N ALA A 35 37.96 28.66 -8.05
CA ALA A 35 38.35 27.96 -9.27
C ALA A 35 37.13 27.28 -9.87
N LEU A 36 36.71 27.80 -11.04
CA LEU A 36 35.85 27.06 -11.95
C LEU A 36 36.56 25.77 -12.34
N CYS A 37 35.97 24.64 -12.03
CA CYS A 37 36.22 23.40 -12.77
C CYS A 37 34.88 22.74 -13.04
N PHE A 38 34.50 22.80 -14.31
CA PHE A 38 33.60 21.83 -14.91
C PHE A 38 34.32 20.49 -14.85
N ALA A 39 33.78 19.54 -14.16
CA ALA A 39 34.04 18.11 -14.42
C ALA A 39 33.14 17.24 -13.54
N ASP A 40 32.57 16.28 -14.20
CA ASP A 40 32.17 14.96 -13.76
C ASP A 40 30.81 14.80 -13.11
N ASP A 41 29.91 14.46 -13.99
CA ASP A 41 28.75 13.64 -13.81
C ASP A 41 29.11 12.38 -13.00
N PRO A 42 28.54 12.16 -11.80
CA PRO A 42 28.76 10.89 -11.11
C PRO A 42 28.07 9.79 -11.90
N GLN A 43 28.88 8.99 -12.57
CA GLN A 43 28.54 7.69 -13.15
C GLN A 43 27.56 6.97 -12.24
N MET A 44 26.33 6.89 -12.69
CA MET A 44 25.30 6.09 -12.02
C MET A 44 25.79 4.64 -12.02
N ASN A 45 26.17 4.18 -10.85
CA ASN A 45 26.72 2.83 -10.64
C ASN A 45 25.65 1.79 -10.99
N THR A 46 25.64 1.35 -12.24
CA THR A 46 24.73 0.33 -12.77
C THR A 46 24.93 -1.05 -12.15
N SER A 47 26.02 -1.25 -11.40
CA SER A 47 26.34 -2.53 -10.77
C SER A 47 25.42 -2.92 -9.59
N LYS A 48 24.68 -1.97 -9.01
CA LYS A 48 23.69 -2.27 -7.94
C LYS A 48 22.31 -2.67 -8.44
N LEU A 49 22.03 -2.45 -9.74
CA LEU A 49 20.77 -2.87 -10.35
C LEU A 49 20.79 -4.34 -10.80
N ASP A 50 21.98 -4.90 -11.03
CA ASP A 50 22.12 -6.29 -11.47
C ASP A 50 22.11 -7.28 -10.30
N GLU A 51 22.49 -6.87 -9.09
CA GLU A 51 22.53 -7.75 -7.92
C GLU A 51 21.12 -8.03 -7.36
N SER A 52 20.14 -7.15 -7.60
CA SER A 52 18.75 -7.44 -7.23
C SER A 52 18.03 -8.36 -8.24
N LYS A 53 18.58 -8.52 -9.46
CA LYS A 53 18.08 -9.47 -10.45
C LYS A 53 18.55 -10.91 -10.22
N SER A 54 19.69 -11.13 -9.57
CA SER A 54 20.27 -12.47 -9.44
C SER A 54 19.69 -13.30 -8.28
N LYS A 55 18.84 -12.72 -7.43
CA LYS A 55 18.20 -13.43 -6.32
C LYS A 55 16.79 -13.94 -6.63
N LEU A 56 16.40 -13.87 -7.91
CA LEU A 56 15.18 -14.50 -8.42
C LEU A 56 15.50 -15.86 -9.02
N THR A 57 16.16 -16.74 -8.24
CA THR A 57 16.54 -18.06 -8.71
C THR A 57 15.51 -19.10 -8.29
N ALA A 58 15.01 -19.78 -9.30
CA ALA A 58 14.84 -21.24 -9.38
C ALA A 58 14.19 -21.91 -8.15
N GLY A 59 12.97 -21.44 -7.84
CA GLY A 59 11.92 -22.34 -7.41
C GLY A 59 10.92 -22.37 -8.56
N THR A 60 10.39 -23.50 -8.92
CA THR A 60 9.17 -23.63 -9.73
C THR A 60 8.00 -23.12 -8.89
N ASP A 61 8.08 -21.87 -8.40
CA ASP A 61 6.97 -21.20 -7.78
C ASP A 61 5.95 -20.98 -8.88
N LYS A 62 4.89 -21.76 -8.82
CA LYS A 62 3.69 -21.53 -9.61
C LYS A 62 3.31 -20.07 -9.38
N ILE A 63 3.70 -19.19 -10.33
CA ILE A 63 3.39 -17.77 -10.24
C ILE A 63 1.87 -17.68 -10.33
N ASN A 64 1.25 -17.45 -9.17
CA ASN A 64 -0.20 -17.31 -9.12
C ASN A 64 -0.63 -16.10 -9.94
N PRO A 65 -1.69 -16.25 -10.73
CA PRO A 65 -2.33 -15.16 -11.44
C PRO A 65 -2.59 -13.93 -10.56
N THR A 66 -2.30 -12.74 -11.11
CA THR A 66 -2.59 -11.46 -10.44
C THR A 66 -3.87 -10.85 -10.95
N TYR A 67 -4.66 -10.29 -10.06
CA TYR A 67 -5.94 -9.64 -10.34
C TYR A 67 -5.97 -8.26 -9.71
N ILE A 68 -6.63 -7.32 -10.41
CA ILE A 68 -6.96 -6.00 -9.90
C ILE A 68 -8.48 -5.91 -9.82
N SER A 69 -9.01 -5.67 -8.63
CA SER A 69 -10.42 -5.50 -8.37
C SER A 69 -10.71 -4.06 -8.00
N LEU A 70 -11.57 -3.42 -8.76
CA LEU A 70 -12.14 -2.11 -8.50
C LEU A 70 -13.46 -2.32 -7.77
N VAL A 71 -13.59 -1.76 -6.58
CA VAL A 71 -14.69 -2.03 -5.66
C VAL A 71 -15.53 -0.79 -5.45
N GLN A 72 -16.84 -0.94 -5.56
CA GLN A 72 -17.82 0.09 -5.20
C GLN A 72 -18.64 -0.37 -4.01
N PHE A 73 -18.88 0.53 -3.06
CA PHE A 73 -19.84 0.27 -1.98
C PHE A 73 -21.26 0.32 -2.53
N THR A 74 -22.08 -0.58 -2.03
CA THR A 74 -23.53 -0.46 -2.15
C THR A 74 -24.06 0.51 -1.07
N ASP A 75 -25.37 0.83 -1.12
CA ASP A 75 -26.03 1.61 -0.05
C ASP A 75 -25.83 0.96 1.33
N LYS A 76 -25.89 -0.36 1.40
CA LYS A 76 -25.59 -1.12 2.62
C LYS A 76 -24.13 -0.99 3.03
N GLY A 77 -23.21 -1.01 2.07
CA GLY A 77 -21.78 -0.89 2.30
C GLY A 77 -21.37 0.45 2.86
N ILE A 78 -21.91 1.54 2.27
CA ILE A 78 -21.61 2.90 2.71
C ILE A 78 -22.21 3.23 4.07
N GLN A 79 -23.41 2.75 4.38
CA GLN A 79 -24.01 2.90 5.72
C GLN A 79 -23.12 2.29 6.82
N ASN A 80 -22.36 1.26 6.49
CA ASN A 80 -21.45 0.56 7.40
C ASN A 80 -19.96 0.85 7.07
N ALA A 81 -19.65 2.00 6.48
CA ALA A 81 -18.29 2.33 6.02
C ALA A 81 -17.24 2.31 7.15
N LYS A 82 -17.62 2.69 8.37
CA LYS A 82 -16.74 2.69 9.55
C LYS A 82 -16.13 1.30 9.86
N GLN A 83 -16.77 0.23 9.40
CA GLN A 83 -16.31 -1.15 9.63
C GLN A 83 -15.54 -1.73 8.41
N THR A 84 -15.27 -0.93 7.39
CA THR A 84 -14.72 -1.43 6.13
C THR A 84 -13.36 -2.12 6.31
N THR A 85 -12.47 -1.56 7.12
CA THR A 85 -11.15 -2.14 7.39
C THR A 85 -11.24 -3.49 8.10
N GLN A 86 -12.15 -3.61 9.06
CA GLN A 86 -12.40 -4.88 9.78
C GLN A 86 -12.98 -5.94 8.83
N ARG A 87 -13.92 -5.56 7.96
CA ARG A 87 -14.50 -6.46 6.96
C ARG A 87 -13.43 -6.99 6.00
N VAL A 88 -12.56 -6.10 5.52
CA VAL A 88 -11.45 -6.48 4.63
C VAL A 88 -10.48 -7.41 5.34
N ALA A 89 -10.11 -7.16 6.59
CA ALA A 89 -9.24 -8.03 7.36
C ALA A 89 -9.85 -9.42 7.57
N ALA A 90 -11.13 -9.50 7.91
CA ALA A 90 -11.85 -10.76 8.08
C ALA A 90 -11.94 -11.55 6.75
N TRP A 91 -12.21 -10.85 5.64
CA TRP A 91 -12.24 -11.44 4.31
C TRP A 91 -10.86 -11.96 3.91
N ALA A 92 -9.80 -11.18 4.11
CA ALA A 92 -8.42 -11.56 3.83
C ALA A 92 -8.01 -12.85 4.56
N ALA A 93 -8.36 -12.96 5.84
CA ALA A 93 -8.11 -14.16 6.63
C ALA A 93 -8.85 -15.38 6.08
N LYS A 94 -10.09 -15.21 5.66
CA LYS A 94 -10.93 -16.29 5.09
C LYS A 94 -10.38 -16.79 3.76
N VAL A 95 -10.03 -15.91 2.82
CA VAL A 95 -9.61 -16.30 1.48
C VAL A 95 -8.18 -16.87 1.44
N LYS A 96 -7.39 -16.61 2.47
CA LYS A 96 -6.03 -17.16 2.59
C LYS A 96 -6.02 -18.69 2.59
N SER A 97 -7.01 -19.34 3.19
CA SER A 97 -7.14 -20.81 3.19
C SER A 97 -7.46 -21.38 1.81
N MET A 98 -7.94 -20.54 0.88
CA MET A 98 -8.21 -20.89 -0.52
C MET A 98 -7.00 -20.60 -1.45
N GLY A 99 -5.85 -20.27 -0.88
CA GLY A 99 -4.63 -19.92 -1.63
C GLY A 99 -4.60 -18.51 -2.19
N VAL A 100 -5.57 -17.67 -1.84
CA VAL A 100 -5.62 -16.27 -2.26
C VAL A 100 -4.76 -15.40 -1.36
N THR A 101 -3.93 -14.56 -1.97
CA THR A 101 -3.04 -13.63 -1.27
C THR A 101 -3.35 -12.20 -1.68
N ILE A 102 -3.78 -11.37 -0.74
CA ILE A 102 -3.94 -9.93 -0.97
C ILE A 102 -2.55 -9.29 -0.94
N LYS A 103 -2.17 -8.65 -2.03
CA LYS A 103 -0.89 -7.92 -2.16
C LYS A 103 -1.01 -6.48 -1.68
N GLN A 104 -2.08 -5.80 -2.13
CA GLN A 104 -2.32 -4.40 -1.79
C GLN A 104 -3.82 -4.13 -1.69
N MET A 105 -4.18 -3.21 -0.80
CA MET A 105 -5.54 -2.74 -0.63
C MET A 105 -5.51 -1.24 -0.36
N TYR A 106 -6.24 -0.48 -1.16
CA TYR A 106 -6.35 0.97 -1.02
C TYR A 106 -7.83 1.38 -0.93
N TRP A 107 -8.13 2.40 -0.13
CA TRP A 107 -9.38 3.14 -0.17
C TRP A 107 -9.16 4.38 -1.02
N THR A 108 -10.06 4.63 -1.96
CA THR A 108 -9.91 5.64 -2.99
C THR A 108 -11.05 6.65 -2.94
N LEU A 109 -10.84 7.80 -3.54
CA LEU A 109 -11.85 8.82 -3.76
C LEU A 109 -12.26 8.79 -5.25
N GLY A 110 -13.54 8.96 -5.54
CA GLY A 110 -14.05 9.01 -6.91
C GLY A 110 -15.03 7.89 -7.22
N GLN A 111 -14.97 7.37 -8.44
CA GLN A 111 -15.91 6.38 -8.95
C GLN A 111 -15.86 5.05 -8.20
N TYR A 112 -14.69 4.65 -7.72
CA TYR A 112 -14.48 3.43 -6.96
C TYR A 112 -14.04 3.80 -5.54
N ASP A 113 -14.50 3.04 -4.57
CA ASP A 113 -14.23 3.25 -3.15
C ASP A 113 -12.99 2.50 -2.66
N GLN A 114 -12.64 1.40 -3.36
CA GLN A 114 -11.46 0.60 -3.02
C GLN A 114 -10.81 0.02 -4.28
N VAL A 115 -9.50 -0.21 -4.20
CA VAL A 115 -8.72 -0.97 -5.18
C VAL A 115 -7.99 -2.10 -4.43
N CYS A 116 -8.21 -3.33 -4.89
CA CYS A 116 -7.58 -4.53 -4.34
C CYS A 116 -6.70 -5.19 -5.38
N ILE A 117 -5.44 -5.42 -5.06
CA ILE A 117 -4.52 -6.23 -5.88
C ILE A 117 -4.27 -7.53 -5.13
N PHE A 118 -4.61 -8.65 -5.76
CA PHE A 118 -4.48 -9.96 -5.14
C PHE A 118 -4.00 -11.02 -6.13
N GLN A 119 -3.53 -12.13 -5.60
CA GLN A 119 -3.17 -13.32 -6.36
C GLN A 119 -4.08 -14.48 -5.94
N ALA A 120 -4.49 -15.27 -6.91
CA ALA A 120 -5.26 -16.50 -6.69
C ALA A 120 -4.63 -17.65 -7.48
N PRO A 121 -4.86 -18.93 -7.10
CA PRO A 121 -4.31 -20.08 -7.81
C PRO A 121 -4.76 -20.17 -9.28
N ASP A 122 -5.99 -19.73 -9.55
CA ASP A 122 -6.66 -19.78 -10.85
C ASP A 122 -7.84 -18.78 -10.90
N ASP A 123 -8.40 -18.62 -12.11
CA ASP A 123 -9.53 -17.71 -12.36
C ASP A 123 -10.81 -18.13 -11.65
N GLU A 124 -11.04 -19.43 -11.48
CA GLU A 124 -12.23 -20.00 -10.81
C GLU A 124 -12.21 -19.67 -9.32
N THR A 125 -11.05 -19.83 -8.69
CA THR A 125 -10.86 -19.43 -7.28
C THR A 125 -11.03 -17.93 -7.12
N ALA A 126 -10.45 -17.13 -8.03
CA ALA A 126 -10.61 -15.67 -8.03
C ALA A 126 -12.09 -15.28 -8.13
N ALA A 127 -12.82 -15.83 -9.09
CA ALA A 127 -14.25 -15.58 -9.27
C ALA A 127 -15.06 -15.99 -8.04
N SER A 128 -14.79 -17.17 -7.47
CA SER A 128 -15.50 -17.69 -6.31
C SER A 128 -15.39 -16.78 -5.09
N VAL A 129 -14.18 -16.30 -4.76
CA VAL A 129 -13.97 -15.42 -3.60
C VAL A 129 -14.59 -14.02 -3.80
N LEU A 130 -14.61 -13.52 -5.02
CA LEU A 130 -15.23 -12.24 -5.36
C LEU A 130 -16.76 -12.34 -5.26
N LEU A 131 -17.35 -13.37 -5.86
CA LEU A 131 -18.79 -13.62 -5.74
C LEU A 131 -19.22 -13.77 -4.28
N ALA A 132 -18.44 -14.51 -3.48
CA ALA A 132 -18.71 -14.64 -2.05
C ALA A 132 -18.65 -13.29 -1.29
N ALA A 133 -17.78 -12.38 -1.70
CA ALA A 133 -17.72 -11.03 -1.15
C ALA A 133 -18.92 -10.19 -1.57
N ASP A 134 -19.30 -10.24 -2.85
CA ASP A 134 -20.43 -9.50 -3.42
C ASP A 134 -21.78 -9.98 -2.85
N MET A 135 -21.92 -11.30 -2.60
CA MET A 135 -23.11 -11.88 -1.98
C MET A 135 -23.42 -11.35 -0.57
N LEU A 136 -22.41 -10.80 0.15
CA LEU A 136 -22.65 -10.11 1.42
C LEU A 136 -23.43 -8.80 1.23
N GLY A 137 -23.51 -8.31 0.01
CA GLY A 137 -24.32 -7.16 -0.40
C GLY A 137 -23.73 -5.80 0.01
N ASN A 138 -22.49 -5.74 0.50
CA ASN A 138 -21.85 -4.49 0.90
C ASN A 138 -21.07 -3.81 -0.23
N ILE A 139 -20.69 -4.59 -1.24
CA ILE A 139 -19.82 -4.14 -2.35
C ILE A 139 -20.33 -4.68 -3.68
N ARG A 140 -19.83 -4.09 -4.75
CA ARG A 140 -19.82 -4.60 -6.13
C ARG A 140 -18.39 -4.50 -6.63
N THR A 141 -17.95 -5.52 -7.37
CA THR A 141 -16.59 -5.60 -7.87
C THR A 141 -16.54 -5.61 -9.38
N GLN A 142 -15.52 -4.92 -9.93
CA GLN A 142 -15.09 -5.07 -11.32
C GLN A 142 -13.66 -5.57 -11.28
N THR A 143 -13.44 -6.80 -11.71
CA THR A 143 -12.13 -7.44 -11.60
C THR A 143 -11.57 -7.76 -12.96
N MET A 144 -10.30 -7.50 -13.12
CA MET A 144 -9.54 -7.77 -14.33
C MET A 144 -8.30 -8.59 -14.02
N ARG A 145 -7.91 -9.46 -14.95
CA ARG A 145 -6.64 -10.16 -14.92
C ARG A 145 -5.52 -9.15 -15.20
N ALA A 146 -4.48 -9.15 -14.40
CA ALA A 146 -3.30 -8.33 -14.58
C ALA A 146 -2.10 -9.20 -14.97
N PHE A 147 -1.27 -8.68 -15.87
CA PHE A 147 -0.06 -9.33 -16.35
C PHE A 147 1.15 -8.51 -15.96
N THR A 148 2.17 -9.17 -15.46
CA THR A 148 3.48 -8.56 -15.24
C THR A 148 4.18 -8.31 -16.59
N ALA A 149 5.22 -7.47 -16.61
CA ALA A 149 5.99 -7.23 -17.83
C ALA A 149 6.50 -8.55 -18.45
N SER A 150 7.01 -9.47 -17.64
CA SER A 150 7.52 -10.75 -18.13
C SER A 150 6.42 -11.68 -18.66
N GLU A 151 5.21 -11.62 -18.13
CA GLU A 151 4.04 -12.33 -18.68
C GLU A 151 3.59 -11.69 -19.99
N MET A 152 3.62 -10.35 -20.07
CA MET A 152 3.28 -9.62 -21.29
C MET A 152 4.27 -9.91 -22.41
N ASP A 153 5.56 -9.98 -22.14
CA ASP A 153 6.58 -10.38 -23.13
C ASP A 153 6.28 -11.75 -23.75
N LYS A 154 5.85 -12.71 -22.92
CA LYS A 154 5.43 -14.05 -23.39
C LYS A 154 4.16 -14.00 -24.22
N ILE A 155 3.25 -13.09 -23.94
CA ILE A 155 2.01 -12.88 -24.70
C ILE A 155 2.37 -12.26 -26.06
N LEU A 156 3.19 -11.21 -26.05
CA LEU A 156 3.63 -10.52 -27.28
C LEU A 156 4.37 -11.45 -28.24
N ALA A 157 5.16 -12.38 -27.71
CA ALA A 157 5.83 -13.39 -28.54
C ALA A 157 4.86 -14.34 -29.29
N LYS A 158 3.57 -14.36 -28.92
CA LYS A 158 2.52 -15.17 -29.58
C LYS A 158 1.66 -14.35 -30.52
N VAL A 159 1.85 -13.04 -30.58
CA VAL A 159 1.12 -12.18 -31.51
C VAL A 159 1.64 -12.46 -32.93
N PRO A 160 0.77 -12.73 -33.88
CA PRO A 160 1.14 -13.09 -35.25
C PRO A 160 1.78 -11.92 -36.01
#